data_50dfa2a3187eab1dbe5094ce6c11f4ff
#
_entry.id   50dfa2a3187eab1dbe5094ce6c11f4ff
#
_cell.length_a   1.000
_cell.length_b   1.000
_cell.length_c   1.000
_cell.angle_alpha   90.00
_cell.angle_beta   90.00
_cell.angle_gamma   90.00
#
_symmetry.space_group_name_H-M   'P 1'
#
loop_
_entity.id
_entity.type
_entity.pdbx_description
1 polymer ?
#
loop_
_entity_poly.entity_id
_entity_poly.type
_entity_poly.pdbx_seq_one_letter_code
_entity_poly.pdbx_strand_id
1 'polypeptide(L)'
;MALALLIKIGSLLIIALGAYALVKFRVLRSEDSRTLSLIMLYLICPCTIISAFQIDSTPELRSGLLLAFAAAVIIHIGLLLFNLLIRKPLRMSPVEQASVIYSNAGNLIIPIVSALLGQEWVVYTCAYICVQIVLQWTHCKPLISGETHLDIKKIITNVNMIAIFLGIVIFALGIK
;
A
#
# COMPACT_ATOMS: atom_id res chain seq x y z
N MET A 1 11.40 -19.83 -4.29
CA MET A 1 10.58 -18.61 -4.22
C MET A 1 9.09 -18.89 -4.42
N ALA A 2 8.63 -19.52 -5.51
CA ALA A 2 7.19 -19.76 -5.74
C ALA A 2 6.50 -20.53 -4.60
N LEU A 3 7.10 -21.59 -4.09
CA LEU A 3 6.54 -22.37 -2.97
C LEU A 3 6.42 -21.52 -1.68
N ALA A 4 7.41 -20.71 -1.36
CA ALA A 4 7.37 -19.83 -0.19
C ALA A 4 6.24 -18.78 -0.32
N LEU A 5 6.05 -18.23 -1.53
CA LEU A 5 4.94 -17.33 -1.82
C LEU A 5 3.58 -18.03 -1.66
N LEU A 6 3.43 -19.23 -2.20
CA LEU A 6 2.20 -20.03 -2.05
C LEU A 6 1.88 -20.35 -0.59
N ILE A 7 2.88 -20.72 0.20
CA ILE A 7 2.72 -20.97 1.64
C ILE A 7 2.24 -19.71 2.37
N LYS A 8 2.81 -18.54 2.04
CA LYS A 8 2.41 -17.26 2.66
C LYS A 8 1.01 -16.82 2.25
N ILE A 9 0.67 -16.93 0.97
CA ILE A 9 -0.69 -16.65 0.49
C ILE A 9 -1.68 -17.64 1.14
N GLY A 10 -1.32 -18.93 1.22
CA GLY A 10 -2.12 -19.93 1.91
C GLY A 10 -2.33 -19.61 3.39
N SER A 11 -1.30 -19.16 4.10
CA SER A 11 -1.42 -18.74 5.51
C SER A 11 -2.36 -17.54 5.66
N LEU A 12 -2.29 -16.55 4.77
CA LEU A 12 -3.21 -15.41 4.78
C LEU A 12 -4.65 -15.84 4.50
N LEU A 13 -4.85 -16.81 3.59
CA LEU A 13 -6.18 -17.38 3.33
C LEU A 13 -6.72 -18.11 4.56
N ILE A 14 -5.90 -18.91 5.25
CA ILE A 14 -6.31 -19.61 6.49
C ILE A 14 -6.70 -18.59 7.56
N ILE A 15 -5.94 -17.50 7.74
CA ILE A 15 -6.27 -16.41 8.66
C ILE A 15 -7.61 -15.76 8.28
N ALA A 16 -7.82 -15.48 7.00
CA ALA A 16 -9.08 -14.90 6.51
C ALA A 16 -10.28 -15.85 6.75
N LEU A 17 -10.11 -17.15 6.50
CA LEU A 17 -11.12 -18.16 6.78
C LEU A 17 -11.39 -18.29 8.29
N GLY A 18 -10.36 -18.19 9.13
CA GLY A 18 -10.49 -18.14 10.58
C GLY A 18 -11.30 -16.93 11.03
N ALA A 19 -10.98 -15.73 10.52
CA ALA A 19 -11.73 -14.52 10.81
C ALA A 19 -13.20 -14.62 10.34
N TYR A 20 -13.43 -15.17 9.14
CA TYR A 20 -14.79 -15.45 8.66
C TYR A 20 -15.56 -16.39 9.58
N ALA A 21 -14.91 -17.48 10.05
CA ALA A 21 -15.52 -18.43 10.99
C ALA A 21 -15.91 -17.73 12.32
N LEU A 22 -15.02 -16.89 12.87
CA LEU A 22 -15.31 -16.12 14.10
C LEU A 22 -16.53 -15.22 13.94
N VAL A 23 -16.67 -14.55 12.80
CA VAL A 23 -17.86 -13.73 12.50
C VAL A 23 -19.09 -14.61 12.29
N LYS A 24 -18.96 -15.72 11.57
CA LYS A 24 -20.08 -16.65 11.32
C LYS A 24 -20.60 -17.30 12.60
N PHE A 25 -19.73 -17.63 13.53
CA PHE A 25 -20.10 -18.16 14.87
C PHE A 25 -20.47 -17.06 15.86
N ARG A 26 -20.56 -15.78 15.43
CA ARG A 26 -20.93 -14.61 16.25
C ARG A 26 -20.00 -14.35 17.45
N VAL A 27 -18.76 -14.84 17.39
CA VAL A 27 -17.70 -14.49 18.36
C VAL A 27 -17.24 -13.05 18.14
N LEU A 28 -17.13 -12.64 16.86
CA LEU A 28 -16.86 -11.27 16.45
C LEU A 28 -18.05 -10.73 15.63
N ARG A 29 -18.26 -9.43 15.70
CA ARG A 29 -19.22 -8.73 14.85
C ARG A 29 -18.50 -8.19 13.60
N SER A 30 -19.25 -8.06 12.51
CA SER A 30 -18.71 -7.45 11.26
C SER A 30 -18.19 -6.04 11.50
N GLU A 31 -18.79 -5.30 12.45
CA GLU A 31 -18.40 -3.94 12.82
C GLU A 31 -17.05 -3.87 13.52
N ASP A 32 -16.62 -4.95 14.20
CA ASP A 32 -15.33 -5.02 14.89
C ASP A 32 -14.17 -4.95 13.91
N SER A 33 -14.40 -5.35 12.64
CA SER A 33 -13.42 -5.26 11.55
C SER A 33 -12.96 -3.81 11.31
N ARG A 34 -13.84 -2.83 11.55
CA ARG A 34 -13.50 -1.41 11.42
C ARG A 34 -12.42 -1.00 12.42
N THR A 35 -12.54 -1.43 13.67
CA THR A 35 -11.55 -1.14 14.72
C THR A 35 -10.20 -1.77 14.39
N LEU A 36 -10.20 -3.03 13.95
CA LEU A 36 -8.97 -3.72 13.51
C LEU A 36 -8.32 -3.02 12.34
N SER A 37 -9.11 -2.59 11.35
CA SER A 37 -8.62 -1.84 10.19
C SER A 37 -8.02 -0.50 10.58
N LEU A 38 -8.60 0.21 11.55
CA LEU A 38 -8.06 1.47 12.07
C LEU A 38 -6.72 1.25 12.79
N ILE A 39 -6.60 0.23 13.63
CA ILE A 39 -5.33 -0.13 14.28
C ILE A 39 -4.27 -0.46 13.23
N MET A 40 -4.62 -1.26 12.21
CA MET A 40 -3.73 -1.59 11.11
C MET A 40 -3.23 -0.34 10.39
N LEU A 41 -4.16 0.54 10.00
CA LEU A 41 -3.87 1.72 9.18
C LEU A 41 -3.12 2.82 9.94
N TYR A 42 -3.50 3.08 11.21
CA TYR A 42 -2.99 4.22 11.96
C TYR A 42 -1.85 3.87 12.92
N LEU A 43 -1.62 2.59 13.22
CA LEU A 43 -0.57 2.16 14.13
C LEU A 43 0.40 1.18 13.46
N ILE A 44 -0.06 0.03 12.98
CA ILE A 44 0.82 -1.04 12.50
C ILE A 44 1.56 -0.61 11.23
N CYS A 45 0.86 -0.13 10.21
CA CYS A 45 1.48 0.27 8.94
C CYS A 45 2.51 1.41 9.12
N PRO A 46 2.22 2.51 9.82
CA PRO A 46 3.19 3.57 10.05
C PRO A 46 4.44 3.08 10.81
N CYS A 47 4.26 2.28 11.86
CA CYS A 47 5.38 1.71 12.60
C CYS A 47 6.25 0.79 11.72
N THR A 48 5.63 -0.05 10.90
CA THR A 48 6.34 -0.93 9.96
C THR A 48 7.13 -0.13 8.92
N ILE A 49 6.54 0.95 8.39
CA ILE A 49 7.19 1.85 7.45
C ILE A 49 8.41 2.51 8.10
N ILE A 50 8.26 3.11 9.27
CA ILE A 50 9.36 3.77 9.98
C ILE A 50 10.48 2.77 10.30
N SER A 51 10.13 1.59 10.79
CA SER A 51 11.09 0.51 11.07
C SER A 51 11.85 0.06 9.82
N ALA A 52 11.21 0.06 8.66
CA ALA A 52 11.86 -0.32 7.41
C ALA A 52 12.98 0.64 6.99
N PHE A 53 12.89 1.91 7.38
CA PHE A 53 13.92 2.92 7.08
C PHE A 53 15.08 2.92 8.10
N GLN A 54 15.01 2.15 9.19
CA GLN A 54 16.08 2.02 10.19
C GLN A 54 17.14 1.02 9.72
N ILE A 55 17.68 1.24 8.54
CA ILE A 55 18.71 0.41 7.90
C ILE A 55 19.88 1.28 7.43
N ASP A 56 21.01 0.65 7.15
CA ASP A 56 22.20 1.37 6.67
C ASP A 56 21.95 2.03 5.31
N SER A 57 22.23 3.33 5.24
CA SER A 57 22.10 4.11 4.00
C SER A 57 23.31 3.85 3.10
N THR A 58 23.21 2.83 2.25
CA THR A 58 24.23 2.54 1.23
C THR A 58 23.92 3.25 -0.10
N PRO A 59 24.93 3.51 -0.96
CA PRO A 59 24.71 4.04 -2.30
C PRO A 59 23.78 3.16 -3.14
N GLU A 60 23.90 1.84 -3.00
CA GLU A 60 23.07 0.84 -3.70
C GLU A 60 21.61 0.96 -3.29
N LEU A 61 21.36 1.13 -2.00
CA LEU A 61 20.00 1.27 -1.48
C LEU A 61 19.35 2.58 -1.95
N ARG A 62 20.13 3.68 -1.98
CA ARG A 62 19.64 4.97 -2.49
C ARG A 62 19.29 4.90 -3.97
N SER A 63 20.17 4.30 -4.78
CA SER A 63 19.91 4.13 -6.23
C SER A 63 18.73 3.18 -6.46
N GLY A 64 18.63 2.10 -5.68
CA GLY A 64 17.49 1.17 -5.72
C GLY A 64 16.17 1.82 -5.36
N LEU A 65 16.17 2.73 -4.37
CA LEU A 65 14.97 3.49 -3.97
C LEU A 65 14.49 4.43 -5.08
N LEU A 66 15.44 5.14 -5.74
CA LEU A 66 15.12 5.98 -6.90
C LEU A 66 14.57 5.15 -8.06
N LEU A 67 15.18 3.99 -8.33
CA LEU A 67 14.70 3.07 -9.36
C LEU A 67 13.29 2.54 -9.02
N ALA A 68 13.05 2.17 -7.76
CA ALA A 68 11.74 1.72 -7.30
C ALA A 68 10.67 2.81 -7.46
N PHE A 69 11.00 4.07 -7.16
CA PHE A 69 10.12 5.21 -7.36
C PHE A 69 9.81 5.42 -8.86
N ALA A 70 10.82 5.41 -9.71
CA ALA A 70 10.64 5.51 -11.16
C ALA A 70 9.78 4.38 -11.71
N ALA A 71 10.04 3.14 -11.28
CA ALA A 71 9.25 1.97 -11.64
C ALA A 71 7.79 2.11 -11.19
N ALA A 72 7.56 2.59 -9.96
CA ALA A 72 6.21 2.85 -9.44
C ALA A 72 5.45 3.86 -10.31
N VAL A 73 6.08 4.95 -10.72
CA VAL A 73 5.47 5.94 -11.63
C VAL A 73 5.13 5.30 -12.98
N ILE A 74 6.07 4.57 -13.58
CA ILE A 74 5.85 3.89 -14.87
C ILE A 74 4.71 2.89 -14.79
N ILE A 75 4.65 2.08 -13.73
CA ILE A 75 3.58 1.10 -13.51
C ILE A 75 2.22 1.80 -13.42
N HIS A 76 2.11 2.88 -12.63
CA HIS A 76 0.84 3.59 -12.49
C HIS A 76 0.41 4.29 -13.78
N ILE A 77 1.36 4.85 -14.55
CA ILE A 77 1.07 5.38 -15.89
C ILE A 77 0.55 4.25 -16.79
N GLY A 78 1.20 3.10 -16.79
CA GLY A 78 0.75 1.91 -17.54
C GLY A 78 -0.67 1.46 -17.16
N LEU A 79 -0.97 1.39 -15.86
CA LEU A 79 -2.30 1.04 -15.36
C LEU A 79 -3.37 2.08 -15.74
N LEU A 80 -3.04 3.37 -15.68
CA LEU A 80 -3.93 4.45 -16.13
C LEU A 80 -4.22 4.35 -17.63
N LEU A 81 -3.19 4.15 -18.45
CA LEU A 81 -3.34 3.96 -19.89
C LEU A 81 -4.14 2.69 -20.21
N PHE A 82 -3.84 1.59 -19.53
CA PHE A 82 -4.60 0.35 -19.68
C PHE A 82 -6.09 0.55 -19.33
N ASN A 83 -6.37 1.22 -18.21
CA ASN A 83 -7.75 1.55 -17.84
C ASN A 83 -8.44 2.42 -18.90
N LEU A 84 -7.75 3.41 -19.49
CA LEU A 84 -8.30 4.23 -20.58
C LEU A 84 -8.72 3.40 -21.80
N LEU A 85 -7.97 2.35 -22.10
CA LEU A 85 -8.28 1.44 -23.23
C LEU A 85 -9.51 0.58 -22.95
N ILE A 86 -9.61 0.02 -21.72
CA ILE A 86 -10.65 -0.99 -21.42
C ILE A 86 -11.95 -0.39 -20.86
N ARG A 87 -11.92 0.79 -20.22
CA ARG A 87 -13.09 1.35 -19.51
C ARG A 87 -14.32 1.55 -20.39
N LYS A 88 -14.14 1.97 -21.65
CA LYS A 88 -15.26 2.20 -22.58
C LYS A 88 -15.83 0.89 -23.12
N PRO A 89 -15.02 -0.03 -23.70
CA PRO A 89 -15.56 -1.28 -24.23
C PRO A 89 -16.19 -2.16 -23.15
N LEU A 90 -15.66 -2.16 -21.92
CA LEU A 90 -16.20 -2.93 -20.81
C LEU A 90 -17.30 -2.17 -20.01
N ARG A 91 -17.61 -0.91 -20.37
CA ARG A 91 -18.59 -0.06 -19.69
C ARG A 91 -18.37 0.01 -18.17
N MET A 92 -17.10 0.16 -17.77
CA MET A 92 -16.71 0.09 -16.38
C MET A 92 -17.23 1.27 -15.56
N SER A 93 -17.81 0.96 -14.40
CA SER A 93 -18.15 1.94 -13.37
C SER A 93 -16.90 2.60 -12.78
N PRO A 94 -16.99 3.78 -12.13
CA PRO A 94 -15.85 4.42 -11.46
C PRO A 94 -15.14 3.51 -10.45
N VAL A 95 -15.89 2.70 -9.70
CA VAL A 95 -15.33 1.77 -8.71
C VAL A 95 -14.53 0.65 -9.37
N GLU A 96 -15.02 0.09 -10.47
CA GLU A 96 -14.30 -0.94 -11.24
C GLU A 96 -13.02 -0.37 -11.85
N GLN A 97 -13.07 0.86 -12.39
CA GLN A 97 -11.88 1.55 -12.89
C GLN A 97 -10.84 1.76 -11.78
N ALA A 98 -11.27 2.22 -10.61
CA ALA A 98 -10.37 2.37 -9.46
C ALA A 98 -9.76 1.03 -9.04
N SER A 99 -10.52 -0.06 -9.06
CA SER A 99 -10.05 -1.41 -8.69
C SER A 99 -9.01 -1.98 -9.65
N VAL A 100 -9.02 -1.55 -10.92
CA VAL A 100 -7.99 -1.93 -11.90
C VAL A 100 -6.67 -1.17 -11.67
N ILE A 101 -6.76 0.10 -11.27
CA ILE A 101 -5.58 0.97 -11.16
C ILE A 101 -4.90 0.83 -9.78
N TYR A 102 -5.70 0.74 -8.71
CA TYR A 102 -5.19 0.83 -7.34
C TYR A 102 -5.20 -0.51 -6.63
N SER A 103 -4.04 -0.89 -6.11
CA SER A 103 -3.85 -2.11 -5.33
C SER A 103 -3.95 -1.84 -3.82
N ASN A 104 -4.13 -2.91 -3.03
CA ASN A 104 -4.03 -2.83 -1.57
C ASN A 104 -2.58 -2.98 -1.12
N ALA A 105 -1.69 -2.09 -1.62
CA ALA A 105 -0.25 -2.20 -1.38
C ALA A 105 0.12 -1.98 0.09
N GLY A 106 -0.49 -1.01 0.77
CA GLY A 106 -0.16 -0.70 2.15
C GLY A 106 -0.46 -1.85 3.11
N ASN A 107 -1.67 -2.40 3.05
CA ASN A 107 -2.12 -3.38 4.02
C ASN A 107 -1.72 -4.82 3.69
N LEU A 108 -1.55 -5.15 2.41
CA LEU A 108 -1.29 -6.51 1.96
C LEU A 108 0.18 -6.72 1.57
N ILE A 109 0.77 -5.82 0.81
CA ILE A 109 2.11 -6.03 0.24
C ILE A 109 3.20 -5.83 1.30
N ILE A 110 3.09 -4.85 2.20
CA ILE A 110 4.09 -4.64 3.26
C ILE A 110 4.31 -5.91 4.09
N PRO A 111 3.28 -6.56 4.68
CA PRO A 111 3.48 -7.80 5.42
C PRO A 111 4.04 -8.94 4.57
N ILE A 112 3.64 -9.06 3.31
CA ILE A 112 4.13 -10.10 2.41
C ILE A 112 5.61 -9.88 2.09
N VAL A 113 5.99 -8.66 1.71
CA VAL A 113 7.37 -8.31 1.38
C VAL A 113 8.28 -8.51 2.59
N SER A 114 7.89 -7.97 3.75
CA SER A 114 8.65 -8.14 4.99
C SER A 114 8.86 -9.63 5.35
N ALA A 115 7.83 -10.45 5.18
CA ALA A 115 7.89 -11.88 5.54
C ALA A 115 8.62 -12.76 4.51
N LEU A 116 8.68 -12.37 3.24
CA LEU A 116 9.29 -13.17 2.16
C LEU A 116 10.70 -12.73 1.79
N LEU A 117 10.91 -11.42 1.75
CA LEU A 117 12.15 -10.84 1.24
C LEU A 117 12.99 -10.22 2.35
N GLY A 118 12.38 -9.85 3.47
CA GLY A 118 13.04 -9.18 4.58
C GLY A 118 12.62 -7.71 4.72
N GLN A 119 12.95 -7.15 5.88
CA GLN A 119 12.54 -5.79 6.23
C GLN A 119 13.18 -4.73 5.32
N GLU A 120 14.39 -4.97 4.82
CA GLU A 120 15.10 -4.08 3.90
C GLU A 120 14.34 -3.85 2.58
N TRP A 121 13.56 -4.83 2.13
CA TRP A 121 12.78 -4.72 0.89
C TRP A 121 11.50 -3.89 1.05
N VAL A 122 11.05 -3.69 2.28
CA VAL A 122 9.87 -2.85 2.56
C VAL A 122 10.12 -1.39 2.17
N VAL A 123 11.36 -0.92 2.24
CA VAL A 123 11.74 0.45 1.82
C VAL A 123 11.39 0.70 0.35
N TYR A 124 11.66 -0.27 -0.52
CA TYR A 124 11.29 -0.16 -1.94
C TYR A 124 9.77 -0.16 -2.15
N THR A 125 9.06 -0.92 -1.31
CA THR A 125 7.59 -0.92 -1.30
C THR A 125 7.02 0.45 -0.90
N CYS A 126 7.69 1.17 -0.01
CA CYS A 126 7.30 2.53 0.39
C CYS A 126 7.32 3.51 -0.79
N ALA A 127 8.25 3.37 -1.73
CA ALA A 127 8.27 4.18 -2.95
C ALA A 127 7.00 3.99 -3.79
N TYR A 128 6.55 2.75 -3.95
CA TYR A 128 5.29 2.43 -4.64
C TYR A 128 4.07 3.01 -3.90
N ILE A 129 4.01 2.84 -2.58
CA ILE A 129 2.92 3.35 -1.74
C ILE A 129 2.84 4.88 -1.82
N CYS A 130 3.97 5.57 -1.81
CA CYS A 130 4.03 7.03 -1.93
C CYS A 130 3.33 7.51 -3.22
N VAL A 131 3.70 6.94 -4.37
CA VAL A 131 3.08 7.27 -5.67
C VAL A 131 1.60 6.95 -5.65
N GLN A 132 1.23 5.77 -5.13
CA GLN A 132 -0.16 5.33 -5.07
C GLN A 132 -1.02 6.26 -4.20
N ILE A 133 -0.55 6.68 -3.02
CA ILE A 133 -1.29 7.59 -2.14
C ILE A 133 -1.56 8.93 -2.82
N VAL A 134 -0.54 9.49 -3.50
CA VAL A 134 -0.72 10.73 -4.26
C VAL A 134 -1.83 10.55 -5.30
N LEU A 135 -1.79 9.48 -6.08
CA LEU A 135 -2.80 9.20 -7.10
C LEU A 135 -4.17 8.86 -6.51
N GLN A 136 -4.24 8.22 -5.35
CA GLN A 136 -5.51 7.95 -4.67
C GLN A 136 -6.26 9.24 -4.29
N TRP A 137 -5.55 10.27 -3.85
CA TRP A 137 -6.16 11.54 -3.48
C TRP A 137 -6.36 12.50 -4.66
N THR A 138 -5.56 12.38 -5.73
CA THR A 138 -5.62 13.28 -6.90
C THR A 138 -6.48 12.74 -8.04
N HIS A 139 -6.57 11.42 -8.20
CA HIS A 139 -7.29 10.78 -9.30
C HIS A 139 -8.40 9.83 -8.81
N CYS A 140 -8.11 8.91 -7.89
CA CYS A 140 -9.07 7.88 -7.47
C CYS A 140 -10.28 8.49 -6.74
N LYS A 141 -10.04 9.38 -5.77
CA LYS A 141 -11.11 10.04 -5.03
C LYS A 141 -12.04 10.85 -5.96
N PRO A 142 -11.55 11.75 -6.82
CA PRO A 142 -12.38 12.43 -7.80
C PRO A 142 -13.15 11.49 -8.74
N LEU A 143 -12.50 10.42 -9.18
CA LEU A 143 -13.11 9.42 -10.05
C LEU A 143 -14.35 8.77 -9.40
N ILE A 144 -14.28 8.44 -8.11
CA ILE A 144 -15.36 7.74 -7.39
C ILE A 144 -16.42 8.72 -6.89
N SER A 145 -16.00 9.88 -6.33
CA SER A 145 -16.94 10.85 -5.71
C SER A 145 -17.57 11.82 -6.69
N GLY A 146 -16.99 11.98 -7.89
CA GLY A 146 -17.35 13.04 -8.84
C GLY A 146 -16.88 14.44 -8.43
N GLU A 147 -16.20 14.58 -7.29
CA GLU A 147 -15.66 15.85 -6.81
C GLU A 147 -14.32 16.15 -7.48
N THR A 148 -14.17 17.35 -8.04
CA THR A 148 -12.94 17.77 -8.73
C THR A 148 -11.90 18.45 -7.82
N HIS A 149 -12.18 18.58 -6.52
CA HIS A 149 -11.28 19.24 -5.58
C HIS A 149 -10.07 18.36 -5.23
N LEU A 150 -8.88 18.86 -5.57
CA LEU A 150 -7.60 18.31 -5.10
C LEU A 150 -7.43 18.64 -3.62
N ASP A 151 -7.41 17.62 -2.79
CA ASP A 151 -7.24 17.79 -1.34
C ASP A 151 -5.78 17.48 -0.95
N ILE A 152 -4.87 18.41 -1.29
CA ILE A 152 -3.44 18.31 -0.98
C ILE A 152 -3.21 18.14 0.52
N LYS A 153 -4.05 18.76 1.35
CA LYS A 153 -3.97 18.61 2.81
C LYS A 153 -4.10 17.15 3.21
N LYS A 154 -5.03 16.40 2.62
CA LYS A 154 -5.22 14.96 2.92
C LYS A 154 -4.07 14.08 2.45
N ILE A 155 -3.35 14.47 1.40
CA ILE A 155 -2.13 13.78 0.99
C ILE A 155 -1.05 13.96 2.06
N ILE A 156 -0.77 15.21 2.43
CA ILE A 156 0.31 15.55 3.38
C ILE A 156 0.00 15.01 4.79
N THR A 157 -1.28 15.05 5.21
CA THR A 157 -1.70 14.55 6.52
C THR A 157 -2.02 13.07 6.54
N ASN A 158 -1.83 12.35 5.43
CA ASN A 158 -1.98 10.89 5.41
C ASN A 158 -0.91 10.25 6.31
N VAL A 159 -1.33 9.38 7.21
CA VAL A 159 -0.45 8.79 8.24
C VAL A 159 0.71 8.02 7.62
N ASN A 160 0.48 7.30 6.53
CA ASN A 160 1.53 6.57 5.82
C ASN A 160 2.52 7.53 5.11
N MET A 161 2.02 8.66 4.56
CA MET A 161 2.90 9.69 3.98
C MET A 161 3.80 10.33 5.05
N ILE A 162 3.23 10.63 6.22
CA ILE A 162 4.01 11.15 7.37
C ILE A 162 5.06 10.11 7.80
N ALA A 163 4.67 8.83 7.91
CA ALA A 163 5.59 7.76 8.26
C ALA A 163 6.72 7.59 7.23
N ILE A 164 6.43 7.66 5.93
CA ILE A 164 7.43 7.62 4.87
C ILE A 164 8.38 8.82 4.98
N PHE A 165 7.85 10.03 5.17
CA PHE A 165 8.66 11.24 5.33
C PHE A 165 9.60 11.14 6.55
N LEU A 166 9.07 10.74 7.71
CA LEU A 166 9.86 10.50 8.93
C LEU A 166 10.91 9.41 8.70
N GLY A 167 10.52 8.32 8.05
CA GLY A 167 11.43 7.24 7.67
C GLY A 167 12.60 7.73 6.81
N ILE A 168 12.32 8.54 5.79
CA ILE A 168 13.36 9.13 4.93
C ILE A 168 14.31 10.03 5.74
N VAL A 169 13.79 10.81 6.69
CA VAL A 169 14.61 11.65 7.58
C VAL A 169 15.51 10.77 8.47
N ILE A 170 14.96 9.74 9.11
CA ILE A 170 15.72 8.77 9.93
C ILE A 170 16.83 8.11 9.11
N PHE A 171 16.49 7.65 7.89
CA PHE A 171 17.43 7.05 6.96
C PHE A 171 18.55 8.02 6.54
N ALA A 172 18.22 9.28 6.27
CA ALA A 172 19.20 10.30 5.88
C ALA A 172 20.14 10.68 7.03
N LEU A 173 19.63 10.64 8.27
CA LEU A 173 20.42 10.93 9.49
C LEU A 173 21.19 9.72 9.99
N GLY A 174 21.00 8.53 9.43
CA GLY A 174 21.66 7.29 9.86
C GLY A 174 21.23 6.83 11.25
N ILE A 175 20.03 7.19 11.70
CA ILE A 175 19.47 6.76 13.00
C ILE A 175 18.92 5.34 12.85
N LYS A 176 19.32 4.47 13.79
CA LYS A 176 18.88 3.06 13.87
C LYS A 176 18.00 2.82 15.08
#